data_e677d8ebde3e02f54a9128f6d15308cf
#
_entry.id   e677d8ebde3e02f54a9128f6d15308cf
#
_cell.length_a   1.000
_cell.length_b   1.000
_cell.length_c   1.000
_cell.angle_alpha   90.00
_cell.angle_beta   90.00
_cell.angle_gamma   90.00
#
_symmetry.space_group_name_H-M   'P 1'
#
loop_
_entity.id
_entity.type
_entity.pdbx_description
1 polymer ?
#
loop_
_entity_poly.entity_id
_entity_poly.type
_entity_poly.pdbx_seq_one_letter_code
_entity_poly.pdbx_strand_id
1 'polypeptide(L)'
;MNDRDITQVVKGKVIYLLGLVLLVQTIYPVTANGRVAALIGYQLVYACLMVVGILLARDTVFHTRLLIGLGVLWAFGGVLYAFNQEAIWAQLLAYGALILFQAVVIQVMLRFIFLSRRVTRDVLYAASAVYLLLGAVFVSAFGLLETVTFAQTGAHAFVDGQVAANAIFPWQNLVYYSYVTLTTLGYGDILPVTLWARSLVSLEAIIGVLYITIVMARLVGLYAASDVEEDIKQGVMDHEN
;
A
#
# COMPACT_ATOMS: atom_id res chain seq x y z
N MET A 1 8.61 23.49 -5.99
CA MET A 1 8.68 23.04 -4.59
C MET A 1 10.11 22.69 -4.26
N ASN A 2 10.64 23.23 -3.16
CA ASN A 2 12.05 23.03 -2.81
C ASN A 2 12.21 21.67 -2.13
N ASP A 3 13.21 20.86 -2.53
CA ASP A 3 13.49 19.51 -1.99
C ASP A 3 13.60 19.47 -0.45
N ARG A 4 13.91 20.62 0.16
CA ARG A 4 14.02 20.79 1.62
C ARG A 4 12.68 20.65 2.34
N ASP A 5 11.57 21.04 1.69
CA ASP A 5 10.25 21.04 2.33
C ASP A 5 9.69 19.62 2.51
N ILE A 6 9.87 18.74 1.52
CA ILE A 6 9.42 17.34 1.60
C ILE A 6 10.15 16.62 2.74
N THR A 7 11.46 16.81 2.82
CA THR A 7 12.29 16.13 3.84
C THR A 7 11.91 16.54 5.26
N GLN A 8 11.53 17.81 5.49
CA GLN A 8 11.12 18.28 6.81
C GLN A 8 9.73 17.80 7.22
N VAL A 9 8.77 17.76 6.29
CA VAL A 9 7.39 17.31 6.57
C VAL A 9 7.33 15.83 6.90
N VAL A 10 8.16 15.02 6.22
CA VAL A 10 8.19 13.56 6.32
C VAL A 10 9.00 13.08 7.54
N LYS A 11 10.02 13.84 7.98
CA LYS A 11 10.96 13.46 9.04
C LYS A 11 10.26 13.06 10.34
N GLY A 12 10.57 11.86 10.84
CA GLY A 12 10.09 11.31 12.11
C GLY A 12 8.64 10.83 12.11
N LYS A 13 7.88 11.01 11.01
CA LYS A 13 6.47 10.59 10.93
C LYS A 13 6.25 9.31 10.14
N VAL A 14 7.21 8.91 9.33
CA VAL A 14 7.12 7.72 8.46
C VAL A 14 6.98 6.43 9.26
N ILE A 15 7.58 6.37 10.45
CA ILE A 15 7.44 5.21 11.34
C ILE A 15 5.98 4.95 11.72
N TYR A 16 5.16 5.99 11.88
CA TYR A 16 3.73 5.84 12.17
C TYR A 16 2.97 5.27 10.96
N LEU A 17 3.34 5.69 9.74
CA LEU A 17 2.78 5.12 8.52
C LEU A 17 3.09 3.62 8.43
N LEU A 18 4.37 3.25 8.59
CA LEU A 18 4.80 1.86 8.57
C LEU A 18 4.09 1.03 9.65
N GLY A 19 4.03 1.52 10.89
CA GLY A 19 3.36 0.86 11.99
C GLY A 19 1.88 0.64 11.74
N LEU A 20 1.18 1.64 11.19
CA LEU A 20 -0.25 1.53 10.88
C LEU A 20 -0.52 0.60 9.70
N VAL A 21 0.33 0.61 8.65
CA VAL A 21 0.20 -0.35 7.55
C VAL A 21 0.38 -1.78 8.06
N LEU A 22 1.41 -2.05 8.89
CA LEU A 22 1.61 -3.35 9.51
C LEU A 22 0.42 -3.74 10.41
N LEU A 23 -0.10 -2.81 11.21
CA LEU A 23 -1.26 -3.05 12.06
C LEU A 23 -2.49 -3.44 11.24
N VAL A 24 -2.83 -2.69 10.20
CA VAL A 24 -3.94 -3.00 9.29
C VAL A 24 -3.80 -4.39 8.70
N GLN A 25 -2.57 -4.78 8.30
CA GLN A 25 -2.28 -6.09 7.71
C GLN A 25 -2.36 -7.25 8.71
N THR A 26 -2.21 -6.97 9.99
CA THR A 26 -2.25 -8.03 11.02
C THR A 26 -3.63 -8.20 11.65
N ILE A 27 -4.46 -7.14 11.69
CA ILE A 27 -5.76 -7.17 12.37
C ILE A 27 -6.94 -7.52 11.45
N TYR A 28 -6.77 -7.57 10.11
CA TYR A 28 -7.87 -7.86 9.19
C TYR A 28 -8.62 -9.17 9.50
N PRO A 29 -8.00 -10.26 10.06
CA PRO A 29 -8.72 -11.49 10.36
C PRO A 29 -9.81 -11.32 11.43
N VAL A 30 -9.71 -10.29 12.28
CA VAL A 30 -10.74 -9.98 13.29
C VAL A 30 -12.09 -9.66 12.61
N THR A 31 -12.07 -9.21 11.35
CA THR A 31 -13.28 -8.90 10.58
C THR A 31 -13.93 -10.13 9.93
N ALA A 32 -13.28 -11.29 9.93
CA ALA A 32 -13.75 -12.49 9.23
C ALA A 32 -15.12 -13.01 9.74
N ASN A 33 -15.46 -12.72 10.99
CA ASN A 33 -16.76 -13.13 11.56
C ASN A 33 -17.93 -12.20 11.18
N GLY A 34 -17.72 -11.20 10.33
CA GLY A 34 -18.77 -10.28 9.87
C GLY A 34 -19.41 -9.41 10.96
N ARG A 35 -18.83 -9.36 12.17
CA ARG A 35 -19.35 -8.53 13.26
C ARG A 35 -19.18 -7.05 12.91
N VAL A 36 -20.27 -6.31 12.87
CA VAL A 36 -20.27 -4.87 12.54
C VAL A 36 -19.26 -4.08 13.38
N ALA A 37 -19.14 -4.39 14.68
CA ALA A 37 -18.18 -3.74 15.56
C ALA A 37 -16.72 -3.98 15.13
N ALA A 38 -16.39 -5.18 14.64
CA ALA A 38 -15.04 -5.50 14.14
C ALA A 38 -14.76 -4.76 12.82
N LEU A 39 -15.73 -4.69 11.93
CA LEU A 39 -15.63 -3.91 10.68
C LEU A 39 -15.43 -2.42 10.96
N ILE A 40 -16.19 -1.84 11.89
CA ILE A 40 -16.02 -0.44 12.30
C ILE A 40 -14.64 -0.23 12.93
N GLY A 41 -14.18 -1.13 13.81
CA GLY A 41 -12.86 -1.05 14.41
C GLY A 41 -11.74 -1.05 13.37
N TYR A 42 -11.81 -1.96 12.40
CA TYR A 42 -10.88 -2.02 11.28
C TYR A 42 -10.91 -0.73 10.45
N GLN A 43 -12.10 -0.22 10.16
CA GLN A 43 -12.30 1.03 9.42
C GLN A 43 -11.66 2.23 10.15
N LEU A 44 -11.76 2.29 11.49
CA LEU A 44 -11.13 3.35 12.29
C LEU A 44 -9.60 3.29 12.23
N VAL A 45 -9.01 2.09 12.33
CA VAL A 45 -7.55 1.94 12.18
C VAL A 45 -7.10 2.35 10.78
N TYR A 46 -7.86 1.96 9.77
CA TYR A 46 -7.57 2.36 8.39
C TYR A 46 -7.72 3.88 8.20
N ALA A 47 -8.70 4.51 8.84
CA ALA A 47 -8.85 5.97 8.85
C ALA A 47 -7.65 6.67 9.50
N CYS A 48 -7.08 6.12 10.58
CA CYS A 48 -5.83 6.62 11.17
C CYS A 48 -4.66 6.56 10.17
N LEU A 49 -4.54 5.45 9.43
CA LEU A 49 -3.55 5.31 8.35
C LEU A 49 -3.73 6.38 7.28
N MET A 50 -4.98 6.65 6.87
CA MET A 50 -5.28 7.71 5.90
C MET A 50 -4.90 9.09 6.42
N VAL A 51 -5.21 9.40 7.68
CA VAL A 51 -4.82 10.67 8.32
C VAL A 51 -3.31 10.86 8.29
N VAL A 52 -2.54 9.83 8.66
CA VAL A 52 -1.07 9.88 8.58
C VAL A 52 -0.59 10.05 7.15
N GLY A 53 -1.19 9.34 6.18
CA GLY A 53 -0.90 9.51 4.75
C GLY A 53 -1.14 10.97 4.27
N ILE A 54 -2.25 11.58 4.67
CA ILE A 54 -2.56 13.00 4.38
C ILE A 54 -1.52 13.92 5.01
N LEU A 55 -1.13 13.68 6.27
CA LEU A 55 -0.13 14.49 6.97
C LEU A 55 1.27 14.41 6.33
N LEU A 56 1.61 13.27 5.76
CA LEU A 56 2.88 13.05 5.04
C LEU A 56 2.87 13.67 3.64
N ALA A 57 1.69 13.73 3.01
CA ALA A 57 1.52 14.27 1.65
C ALA A 57 1.14 15.78 1.63
N ARG A 58 1.33 16.50 2.74
CA ARG A 58 0.96 17.92 2.90
C ARG A 58 1.83 18.92 2.14
N ASP A 59 2.52 18.51 1.11
CA ASP A 59 3.42 19.34 0.30
C ASP A 59 2.69 20.32 -0.61
N THR A 60 1.47 20.04 -1.03
CA THR A 60 0.63 20.97 -1.81
C THR A 60 -0.81 20.94 -1.33
N VAL A 61 -1.47 22.12 -1.41
CA VAL A 61 -2.91 22.26 -1.08
C VAL A 61 -3.75 21.33 -1.97
N PHE A 62 -3.33 21.12 -3.22
CA PHE A 62 -4.02 20.24 -4.15
C PHE A 62 -3.99 18.77 -3.69
N HIS A 63 -2.81 18.22 -3.37
CA HIS A 63 -2.68 16.85 -2.89
C HIS A 63 -3.44 16.63 -1.57
N THR A 64 -3.36 17.60 -0.66
CA THR A 64 -4.09 17.51 0.62
C THR A 64 -5.59 17.46 0.40
N ARG A 65 -6.16 18.35 -0.43
CA ARG A 65 -7.61 18.35 -0.73
C ARG A 65 -8.05 17.08 -1.44
N LEU A 66 -7.25 16.61 -2.41
CA LEU A 66 -7.51 15.37 -3.13
C LEU A 66 -7.55 14.18 -2.17
N LEU A 67 -6.55 14.03 -1.30
CA LEU A 67 -6.48 12.93 -0.33
C LEU A 67 -7.62 12.97 0.70
N ILE A 68 -8.01 14.16 1.17
CA ILE A 68 -9.17 14.32 2.04
C ILE A 68 -10.44 13.87 1.30
N GLY A 69 -10.64 14.32 0.06
CA GLY A 69 -11.79 13.93 -0.75
C GLY A 69 -11.86 12.42 -0.98
N LEU A 70 -10.74 11.79 -1.34
CA LEU A 70 -10.63 10.34 -1.52
C LEU A 70 -10.87 9.56 -0.21
N GLY A 71 -10.36 10.07 0.92
CA GLY A 71 -10.60 9.48 2.25
C GLY A 71 -12.07 9.54 2.66
N VAL A 72 -12.76 10.66 2.40
CA VAL A 72 -14.21 10.79 2.65
C VAL A 72 -15.00 9.85 1.73
N LEU A 73 -14.63 9.77 0.45
CA LEU A 73 -15.28 8.90 -0.51
C LEU A 73 -15.14 7.42 -0.12
N TRP A 74 -13.94 7.01 0.30
CA TRP A 74 -13.69 5.67 0.82
C TRP A 74 -14.50 5.38 2.10
N ALA A 75 -14.50 6.32 3.07
CA ALA A 75 -15.26 6.14 4.32
C ALA A 75 -16.75 6.00 4.04
N PHE A 76 -17.30 6.80 3.14
CA PHE A 76 -18.69 6.73 2.71
C PHE A 76 -18.99 5.38 2.04
N GLY A 77 -18.17 4.95 1.07
CA GLY A 77 -18.29 3.63 0.43
C GLY A 77 -18.19 2.48 1.42
N GLY A 78 -17.25 2.54 2.37
CA GLY A 78 -17.05 1.53 3.41
C GLY A 78 -18.24 1.42 4.38
N VAL A 79 -18.84 2.54 4.77
CA VAL A 79 -20.05 2.55 5.60
C VAL A 79 -21.21 1.94 4.84
N LEU A 80 -21.42 2.32 3.58
CA LEU A 80 -22.46 1.74 2.74
C LEU A 80 -22.28 0.23 2.54
N TYR A 81 -21.05 -0.21 2.32
CA TYR A 81 -20.73 -1.63 2.23
C TYR A 81 -21.01 -2.39 3.53
N ALA A 82 -20.74 -1.79 4.69
CA ALA A 82 -21.03 -2.41 5.99
C ALA A 82 -22.53 -2.66 6.22
N PHE A 83 -23.41 -1.81 5.66
CA PHE A 83 -24.87 -1.99 5.74
C PHE A 83 -25.46 -2.82 4.60
N ASN A 84 -24.82 -2.83 3.44
CA ASN A 84 -25.28 -3.58 2.27
C ASN A 84 -24.09 -4.16 1.50
N GLN A 85 -23.69 -5.37 1.89
CA GLN A 85 -22.54 -6.06 1.30
C GLN A 85 -22.76 -6.48 -0.15
N GLU A 86 -24.02 -6.51 -0.63
CA GLU A 86 -24.37 -6.82 -2.01
C GLU A 86 -24.32 -5.60 -2.95
N ALA A 87 -24.14 -4.40 -2.40
CA ALA A 87 -24.10 -3.17 -3.19
C ALA A 87 -22.79 -3.04 -3.98
N ILE A 88 -22.78 -3.54 -5.21
CA ILE A 88 -21.63 -3.54 -6.13
C ILE A 88 -21.03 -2.14 -6.27
N TRP A 89 -21.88 -1.12 -6.46
CA TRP A 89 -21.43 0.26 -6.62
C TRP A 89 -20.68 0.81 -5.39
N ALA A 90 -21.08 0.38 -4.18
CA ALA A 90 -20.39 0.77 -2.95
C ALA A 90 -19.01 0.15 -2.86
N GLN A 91 -18.86 -1.11 -3.27
CA GLN A 91 -17.57 -1.80 -3.36
C GLN A 91 -16.65 -1.13 -4.40
N LEU A 92 -17.17 -0.86 -5.59
CA LEU A 92 -16.40 -0.20 -6.67
C LEU A 92 -15.90 1.18 -6.22
N LEU A 93 -16.75 1.96 -5.56
CA LEU A 93 -16.42 3.27 -5.03
C LEU A 93 -15.34 3.17 -3.95
N ALA A 94 -15.48 2.24 -3.00
CA ALA A 94 -14.51 2.05 -1.92
C ALA A 94 -13.14 1.59 -2.46
N TYR A 95 -13.08 0.58 -3.32
CA TYR A 95 -11.83 0.09 -3.91
C TYR A 95 -11.17 1.13 -4.82
N GLY A 96 -11.96 1.82 -5.66
CA GLY A 96 -11.45 2.88 -6.52
C GLY A 96 -10.84 4.04 -5.74
N ALA A 97 -11.52 4.51 -4.68
CA ALA A 97 -11.00 5.55 -3.80
C ALA A 97 -9.72 5.11 -3.08
N LEU A 98 -9.65 3.85 -2.61
CA LEU A 98 -8.46 3.28 -1.98
C LEU A 98 -7.27 3.24 -2.92
N ILE A 99 -7.44 2.73 -4.14
CA ILE A 99 -6.37 2.64 -5.14
C ILE A 99 -5.78 4.03 -5.39
N LEU A 100 -6.63 5.04 -5.64
CA LEU A 100 -6.20 6.40 -5.90
C LEU A 100 -5.50 7.02 -4.69
N PHE A 101 -6.04 6.84 -3.49
CA PHE A 101 -5.44 7.33 -2.25
C PHE A 101 -4.04 6.73 -2.04
N GLN A 102 -3.92 5.42 -2.11
CA GLN A 102 -2.66 4.69 -1.92
C GLN A 102 -1.64 5.07 -3.00
N ALA A 103 -2.06 5.23 -4.26
CA ALA A 103 -1.20 5.65 -5.36
C ALA A 103 -0.58 7.03 -5.10
N VAL A 104 -1.36 8.00 -4.59
CA VAL A 104 -0.85 9.34 -4.23
C VAL A 104 0.14 9.24 -3.07
N VAL A 105 -0.15 8.46 -2.03
CA VAL A 105 0.77 8.28 -0.89
C VAL A 105 2.06 7.59 -1.34
N ILE A 106 1.98 6.55 -2.15
CA ILE A 106 3.15 5.86 -2.73
C ILE A 106 3.98 6.85 -3.55
N GLN A 107 3.36 7.66 -4.41
CA GLN A 107 4.06 8.65 -5.23
C GLN A 107 4.85 9.64 -4.36
N VAL A 108 4.26 10.14 -3.27
CA VAL A 108 4.93 11.07 -2.35
C VAL A 108 6.10 10.37 -1.64
N MET A 109 5.91 9.14 -1.17
CA MET A 109 6.97 8.38 -0.50
C MET A 109 8.11 8.00 -1.46
N LEU A 110 7.79 7.61 -2.69
CA LEU A 110 8.81 7.34 -3.72
C LEU A 110 9.63 8.60 -4.02
N ARG A 111 8.99 9.76 -4.18
CA ARG A 111 9.71 11.03 -4.34
C ARG A 111 10.65 11.29 -3.16
N PHE A 112 10.19 11.09 -1.93
CA PHE A 112 11.03 11.24 -0.74
C PHE A 112 12.24 10.29 -0.77
N ILE A 113 12.05 9.00 -1.10
CA ILE A 113 13.14 8.00 -1.19
C ILE A 113 14.15 8.40 -2.27
N PHE A 114 13.67 8.77 -3.49
CA PHE A 114 14.54 9.07 -4.63
C PHE A 114 15.22 10.45 -4.57
N LEU A 115 14.66 11.42 -3.85
CA LEU A 115 15.27 12.74 -3.63
C LEU A 115 16.26 12.74 -2.44
N SER A 116 16.18 11.76 -1.56
CA SER A 116 17.09 11.66 -0.42
C SER A 116 18.53 11.40 -0.87
N ARG A 117 19.47 12.19 -0.32
CA ARG A 117 20.91 12.11 -0.64
C ARG A 117 21.69 11.20 0.31
N ARG A 118 21.10 10.82 1.45
CA ARG A 118 21.70 9.94 2.47
C ARG A 118 20.68 8.90 2.93
N VAL A 119 21.17 7.73 3.29
CA VAL A 119 20.36 6.68 3.90
C VAL A 119 20.08 7.05 5.34
N THR A 120 18.85 7.42 5.64
CA THR A 120 18.37 7.70 7.00
C THR A 120 17.33 6.65 7.42
N ARG A 121 17.07 6.54 8.73
CA ARG A 121 16.02 5.64 9.23
C ARG A 121 14.65 5.92 8.58
N ASP A 122 14.32 7.19 8.36
CA ASP A 122 13.07 7.59 7.70
C ASP A 122 12.99 7.09 6.25
N VAL A 123 14.11 7.07 5.52
CA VAL A 123 14.18 6.52 4.16
C VAL A 123 13.94 5.01 4.17
N LEU A 124 14.52 4.28 5.13
CA LEU A 124 14.29 2.85 5.29
C LEU A 124 12.85 2.54 5.65
N TYR A 125 12.25 3.30 6.58
CA TYR A 125 10.84 3.16 6.94
C TYR A 125 9.91 3.48 5.75
N ALA A 126 10.24 4.52 4.97
CA ALA A 126 9.49 4.87 3.77
C ALA A 126 9.55 3.75 2.73
N ALA A 127 10.73 3.18 2.48
CA ALA A 127 10.91 2.07 1.57
C ALA A 127 10.07 0.85 2.00
N SER A 128 10.14 0.48 3.28
CA SER A 128 9.33 -0.62 3.81
C SER A 128 7.82 -0.34 3.73
N ALA A 129 7.39 0.88 4.05
CA ALA A 129 5.98 1.27 3.97
C ALA A 129 5.45 1.24 2.53
N VAL A 130 6.22 1.71 1.55
CA VAL A 130 5.83 1.66 0.12
C VAL A 130 5.69 0.23 -0.35
N TYR A 131 6.59 -0.68 0.03
CA TYR A 131 6.46 -2.11 -0.31
C TYR A 131 5.14 -2.70 0.16
N LEU A 132 4.78 -2.44 1.42
CA LEU A 132 3.51 -2.90 1.98
C LEU A 132 2.31 -2.21 1.33
N LEU A 133 2.40 -0.91 1.01
CA LEU A 133 1.34 -0.18 0.31
C LEU A 133 1.14 -0.69 -1.12
N LEU A 134 2.19 -1.17 -1.80
CA LEU A 134 2.05 -1.82 -3.11
C LEU A 134 1.14 -3.05 -3.01
N GLY A 135 1.36 -3.93 -2.02
CA GLY A 135 0.44 -5.04 -1.78
C GLY A 135 -0.99 -4.56 -1.50
N ALA A 136 -1.16 -3.53 -0.66
CA ALA A 136 -2.48 -3.00 -0.36
C ALA A 136 -3.21 -2.41 -1.60
N VAL A 137 -2.47 -1.82 -2.57
CA VAL A 137 -3.04 -1.41 -3.87
C VAL A 137 -3.55 -2.61 -4.65
N PHE A 138 -2.75 -3.69 -4.71
CA PHE A 138 -3.15 -4.91 -5.41
C PHE A 138 -4.33 -5.62 -4.74
N VAL A 139 -4.41 -5.63 -3.40
CA VAL A 139 -5.62 -6.08 -2.68
C VAL A 139 -6.86 -5.36 -3.20
N SER A 140 -6.79 -4.02 -3.29
CA SER A 140 -7.91 -3.21 -3.77
C SER A 140 -8.20 -3.46 -5.26
N ALA A 141 -7.18 -3.66 -6.08
CA ALA A 141 -7.33 -3.97 -7.51
C ALA A 141 -7.93 -5.37 -7.73
N PHE A 142 -7.52 -6.37 -6.94
CA PHE A 142 -8.12 -7.70 -6.97
C PHE A 142 -9.57 -7.67 -6.52
N GLY A 143 -9.88 -6.93 -5.44
CA GLY A 143 -11.26 -6.74 -4.99
C GLY A 143 -12.15 -6.08 -6.04
N LEU A 144 -11.63 -5.05 -6.72
CA LEU A 144 -12.32 -4.40 -7.84
C LEU A 144 -12.59 -5.39 -8.98
N LEU A 145 -11.56 -6.15 -9.39
CA LEU A 145 -11.66 -7.12 -10.47
C LEU A 145 -12.65 -8.24 -10.12
N GLU A 146 -12.57 -8.77 -8.90
CA GLU A 146 -13.50 -9.79 -8.38
C GLU A 146 -14.95 -9.31 -8.43
N THR A 147 -15.19 -8.11 -7.89
CA THR A 147 -16.55 -7.50 -7.88
C THR A 147 -17.10 -7.32 -9.29
N VAL A 148 -16.30 -6.80 -10.24
CA VAL A 148 -16.73 -6.59 -11.63
C VAL A 148 -16.96 -7.91 -12.33
N THR A 149 -16.06 -8.88 -12.18
CA THR A 149 -16.16 -10.19 -12.84
C THR A 149 -17.40 -10.91 -12.35
N PHE A 150 -17.63 -10.98 -11.04
CA PHE A 150 -18.78 -11.65 -10.45
C PHE A 150 -20.11 -10.99 -10.88
N ALA A 151 -20.14 -9.66 -10.91
CA ALA A 151 -21.32 -8.90 -11.37
C ALA A 151 -21.68 -9.16 -12.83
N GLN A 152 -20.70 -9.36 -13.70
CA GLN A 152 -20.91 -9.54 -15.15
C GLN A 152 -21.19 -10.99 -15.54
N THR A 153 -20.55 -11.95 -14.88
CA THR A 153 -20.52 -13.35 -15.32
C THR A 153 -21.16 -14.32 -14.33
N GLY A 154 -21.38 -13.91 -13.08
CA GLY A 154 -21.78 -14.81 -11.98
C GLY A 154 -20.67 -15.77 -11.55
N ALA A 155 -19.45 -15.61 -12.07
CA ALA A 155 -18.29 -16.44 -11.74
C ALA A 155 -17.20 -15.61 -11.08
N HIS A 156 -16.40 -16.23 -10.21
CA HIS A 156 -15.30 -15.59 -9.53
C HIS A 156 -14.07 -15.39 -10.43
N ALA A 157 -13.32 -14.33 -10.23
CA ALA A 157 -12.01 -14.12 -10.85
C ALA A 157 -10.91 -14.92 -10.15
N PHE A 158 -11.12 -15.23 -8.87
CA PHE A 158 -10.21 -16.02 -8.02
C PHE A 158 -10.95 -17.22 -7.45
N VAL A 159 -10.25 -18.33 -7.22
CA VAL A 159 -10.79 -19.54 -6.62
C VAL A 159 -9.96 -19.91 -5.41
N ASP A 160 -10.64 -20.15 -4.30
CA ASP A 160 -10.12 -20.73 -3.08
C ASP A 160 -10.91 -22.04 -2.83
N GLY A 161 -10.21 -23.13 -2.58
CA GLY A 161 -10.85 -24.45 -2.35
C GLY A 161 -11.81 -24.48 -1.14
N GLN A 162 -11.80 -23.46 -0.29
CA GLN A 162 -12.67 -23.36 0.89
C GLN A 162 -13.90 -22.47 0.66
N VAL A 163 -13.97 -21.72 -0.45
CA VAL A 163 -15.07 -20.80 -0.75
C VAL A 163 -16.02 -21.46 -1.76
N ALA A 164 -17.32 -21.53 -1.40
CA ALA A 164 -18.33 -22.05 -2.31
C ALA A 164 -18.50 -21.13 -3.51
N ALA A 165 -18.74 -21.71 -4.70
CA ALA A 165 -18.82 -20.98 -5.97
C ALA A 165 -19.92 -19.89 -6.03
N ASN A 166 -20.94 -19.99 -5.18
CA ASN A 166 -22.05 -19.02 -5.07
C ASN A 166 -21.95 -18.07 -3.87
N ALA A 167 -20.89 -18.19 -3.05
CA ALA A 167 -20.66 -17.30 -1.92
C ALA A 167 -19.88 -16.06 -2.36
N ILE A 168 -20.05 -14.94 -1.65
CA ILE A 168 -19.22 -13.73 -1.86
C ILE A 168 -17.77 -14.08 -1.50
N PHE A 169 -16.84 -13.81 -2.41
CA PHE A 169 -15.43 -14.06 -2.16
C PHE A 169 -14.92 -13.11 -1.06
N PRO A 170 -14.40 -13.64 0.08
CA PRO A 170 -13.97 -12.79 1.20
C PRO A 170 -12.80 -11.90 0.81
N TRP A 171 -12.92 -10.60 1.00
CA TRP A 171 -11.81 -9.66 0.72
C TRP A 171 -10.56 -9.94 1.57
N GLN A 172 -10.73 -10.58 2.72
CA GLN A 172 -9.63 -11.02 3.58
C GLN A 172 -8.71 -12.01 2.89
N ASN A 173 -9.27 -12.88 2.04
CA ASN A 173 -8.50 -13.84 1.24
C ASN A 173 -7.67 -13.11 0.19
N LEU A 174 -8.15 -11.98 -0.35
CA LEU A 174 -7.39 -11.16 -1.29
C LEU A 174 -6.21 -10.44 -0.61
N VAL A 175 -6.36 -10.06 0.67
CA VAL A 175 -5.23 -9.51 1.46
C VAL A 175 -4.11 -10.54 1.56
N TYR A 176 -4.43 -11.73 2.03
CA TYR A 176 -3.48 -12.84 2.12
C TYR A 176 -2.85 -13.14 0.76
N TYR A 177 -3.66 -13.29 -0.28
CA TYR A 177 -3.24 -13.63 -1.62
C TYR A 177 -2.26 -12.62 -2.22
N SER A 178 -2.54 -11.33 -2.11
CA SER A 178 -1.66 -10.27 -2.59
C SER A 178 -0.27 -10.34 -1.94
N TYR A 179 -0.19 -10.45 -0.60
CA TYR A 179 1.12 -10.51 0.06
C TYR A 179 1.87 -11.81 -0.24
N VAL A 180 1.18 -12.93 -0.41
CA VAL A 180 1.79 -14.19 -0.87
C VAL A 180 2.36 -14.06 -2.28
N THR A 181 1.67 -13.32 -3.16
CA THR A 181 2.13 -13.04 -4.53
C THR A 181 3.28 -12.03 -4.54
N LEU A 182 3.11 -10.88 -3.87
CA LEU A 182 4.09 -9.79 -3.81
C LEU A 182 5.44 -10.26 -3.26
N THR A 183 5.42 -11.14 -2.26
CA THR A 183 6.63 -11.74 -1.65
C THR A 183 7.17 -12.93 -2.42
N THR A 184 6.57 -13.31 -3.54
CA THR A 184 6.93 -14.48 -4.38
C THR A 184 6.82 -15.82 -3.65
N LEU A 185 6.02 -15.91 -2.57
CA LEU A 185 5.84 -17.13 -1.79
C LEU A 185 4.99 -18.16 -2.54
N GLY A 186 3.83 -17.73 -3.10
CA GLY A 186 3.03 -18.51 -4.05
C GLY A 186 2.57 -19.89 -3.56
N TYR A 187 1.90 -19.97 -2.40
CA TYR A 187 1.41 -21.25 -1.87
C TYR A 187 0.48 -22.02 -2.82
N GLY A 188 -0.26 -21.32 -3.71
CA GLY A 188 -1.12 -21.95 -4.70
C GLY A 188 -2.47 -22.46 -4.15
N ASP A 189 -2.85 -22.01 -2.98
CA ASP A 189 -4.13 -22.28 -2.33
C ASP A 189 -5.26 -21.38 -2.87
N ILE A 190 -4.92 -20.15 -3.27
CA ILE A 190 -5.79 -19.25 -4.02
C ILE A 190 -5.22 -19.08 -5.44
N LEU A 191 -6.08 -19.24 -6.45
CA LEU A 191 -5.67 -19.23 -7.85
C LEU A 191 -6.46 -18.20 -8.65
N PRO A 192 -5.80 -17.40 -9.53
CA PRO A 192 -6.47 -16.55 -10.50
C PRO A 192 -6.99 -17.40 -11.66
N VAL A 193 -8.27 -17.38 -11.94
CA VAL A 193 -8.87 -18.24 -12.97
C VAL A 193 -9.21 -17.50 -14.25
N THR A 194 -9.48 -16.19 -14.20
CA THR A 194 -9.70 -15.38 -15.39
C THR A 194 -8.39 -14.85 -15.98
N LEU A 195 -8.39 -14.54 -17.28
CA LEU A 195 -7.20 -13.98 -17.95
C LEU A 195 -6.79 -12.63 -17.36
N TRP A 196 -7.75 -11.79 -17.01
CA TRP A 196 -7.49 -10.49 -16.37
C TRP A 196 -6.87 -10.66 -14.98
N ALA A 197 -7.37 -11.60 -14.18
CA ALA A 197 -6.81 -11.91 -12.87
C ALA A 197 -5.35 -12.41 -13.00
N ARG A 198 -5.08 -13.33 -13.93
CA ARG A 198 -3.73 -13.84 -14.19
C ARG A 198 -2.77 -12.74 -14.62
N SER A 199 -3.22 -11.82 -15.50
CA SER A 199 -2.42 -10.69 -15.94
C SER A 199 -2.09 -9.75 -14.78
N LEU A 200 -3.09 -9.40 -13.96
CA LEU A 200 -2.90 -8.49 -12.82
C LEU A 200 -1.99 -9.09 -11.74
N VAL A 201 -2.12 -10.37 -11.46
CA VAL A 201 -1.27 -11.12 -10.51
C VAL A 201 0.19 -11.18 -11.00
N SER A 202 0.39 -11.45 -12.30
CA SER A 202 1.73 -11.44 -12.89
C SER A 202 2.37 -10.05 -12.80
N LEU A 203 1.58 -8.98 -13.00
CA LEU A 203 2.04 -7.60 -12.85
C LEU A 203 2.46 -7.31 -11.41
N GLU A 204 1.69 -7.75 -10.41
CA GLU A 204 2.06 -7.62 -9.00
C GLU A 204 3.39 -8.27 -8.69
N ALA A 205 3.57 -9.53 -9.09
CA ALA A 205 4.80 -10.28 -8.87
C ALA A 205 6.02 -9.56 -9.48
N ILE A 206 5.89 -9.07 -10.73
CA ILE A 206 6.94 -8.30 -11.41
C ILE A 206 7.24 -6.99 -10.65
N ILE A 207 6.23 -6.21 -10.31
CA ILE A 207 6.41 -4.93 -9.60
C ILE A 207 7.06 -5.15 -8.23
N GLY A 208 6.67 -6.21 -7.49
CA GLY A 208 7.25 -6.54 -6.19
C GLY A 208 8.77 -6.79 -6.28
N VAL A 209 9.19 -7.63 -7.22
CA VAL A 209 10.61 -7.94 -7.45
C VAL A 209 11.38 -6.72 -7.94
N LEU A 210 10.84 -5.97 -8.90
CA LEU A 210 11.48 -4.75 -9.41
C LEU A 210 11.63 -3.68 -8.32
N TYR A 211 10.60 -3.52 -7.49
CA TYR A 211 10.64 -2.56 -6.39
C TYR A 211 11.81 -2.86 -5.43
N ILE A 212 11.91 -4.10 -4.94
CA ILE A 212 13.00 -4.51 -4.03
C ILE A 212 14.36 -4.28 -4.71
N THR A 213 14.51 -4.72 -5.95
CA THR A 213 15.76 -4.61 -6.70
C THR A 213 16.20 -3.15 -6.88
N ILE A 214 15.30 -2.28 -7.32
CA ILE A 214 15.61 -0.87 -7.59
C ILE A 214 15.91 -0.12 -6.28
N VAL A 215 15.10 -0.33 -5.24
CA VAL A 215 15.27 0.35 -3.95
C VAL A 215 16.55 -0.12 -3.26
N MET A 216 16.86 -1.43 -3.28
CA MET A 216 18.11 -1.96 -2.71
C MET A 216 19.33 -1.40 -3.44
N ALA A 217 19.33 -1.42 -4.78
CA ALA A 217 20.42 -0.82 -5.56
C ALA A 217 20.63 0.67 -5.23
N ARG A 218 19.53 1.41 -5.08
CA ARG A 218 19.56 2.83 -4.68
C ARG A 218 20.15 3.03 -3.29
N LEU A 219 19.71 2.26 -2.30
CA LEU A 219 20.16 2.40 -0.90
C LEU A 219 21.63 2.04 -0.76
N VAL A 220 22.07 0.96 -1.39
CA VAL A 220 23.48 0.53 -1.40
C VAL A 220 24.36 1.59 -2.08
N GLY A 221 23.92 2.14 -3.23
CA GLY A 221 24.67 3.19 -3.91
C GLY A 221 24.79 4.48 -3.09
N LEU A 222 23.74 4.88 -2.36
CA LEU A 222 23.78 6.03 -1.46
C LEU A 222 24.71 5.79 -0.26
N TYR A 223 24.69 4.58 0.30
CA TYR A 223 25.57 4.21 1.42
C TYR A 223 27.04 4.28 0.99
N ALA A 224 27.40 3.65 -0.12
CA ALA A 224 28.78 3.68 -0.64
C ALA A 224 29.27 5.10 -0.95
N ALA A 225 28.39 5.97 -1.48
CA ALA A 225 28.75 7.36 -1.74
C ALA A 225 28.98 8.17 -0.45
N SER A 226 28.29 7.87 0.64
CA SER A 226 28.47 8.54 1.93
C SER A 226 29.79 8.16 2.60
N ASP A 227 30.20 6.90 2.51
CA ASP A 227 31.47 6.42 3.06
C ASP A 227 32.68 7.10 2.37
N VAL A 228 32.65 7.19 1.03
CA VAL A 228 33.71 7.88 0.27
C VAL A 228 33.82 9.37 0.63
N GLU A 229 32.67 10.05 0.84
CA GLU A 229 32.68 11.47 1.25
C GLU A 229 33.28 11.67 2.65
N GLU A 230 33.07 10.74 3.58
CA GLU A 230 33.64 10.78 4.93
C GLU A 230 35.16 10.52 4.90
N ASP A 231 35.63 9.54 4.13
CA ASP A 231 37.07 9.22 3.98
C ASP A 231 37.84 10.40 3.38
N ILE A 232 37.29 11.06 2.35
CA ILE A 232 37.89 12.24 1.74
C ILE A 232 38.03 13.39 2.78
N LYS A 233 36.98 13.62 3.58
CA LYS A 233 37.01 14.68 4.61
C LYS A 233 38.05 14.40 5.70
N GLN A 234 38.17 13.13 6.13
CA GLN A 234 39.18 12.73 7.11
C GLN A 234 40.59 12.90 6.54
N GLY A 235 40.85 12.45 5.32
CA GLY A 235 42.15 12.60 4.68
C GLY A 235 42.59 14.06 4.48
N VAL A 236 41.65 14.98 4.21
CA VAL A 236 41.95 16.42 4.11
C VAL A 236 42.32 17.01 5.47
N MET A 237 41.60 16.63 6.55
CA MET A 237 41.89 17.12 7.90
C MET A 237 43.24 16.62 8.45
N ASP A 238 43.66 15.40 8.08
CA ASP A 238 44.95 14.82 8.47
C ASP A 238 46.13 15.48 7.75
N HIS A 239 45.93 16.13 6.60
CA HIS A 239 46.96 16.86 5.85
C HIS A 239 47.08 18.33 6.28
N GLU A 240 46.13 18.90 7.00
CA GLU A 240 46.14 20.27 7.51
C GLU A 240 46.72 20.40 8.94
N ASN A 241 46.98 19.29 9.64
CA ASN A 241 47.62 19.20 10.95
C ASN A 241 49.07 18.74 10.84
#